data_49bffe212ee72b1c05ff82078a59915a
#
_entry.id   49bffe212ee72b1c05ff82078a59915a
#
_cell.length_a   1.000
_cell.length_b   1.000
_cell.length_c   1.000
_cell.angle_alpha   90.00
_cell.angle_beta   90.00
_cell.angle_gamma   90.00
#
_symmetry.space_group_name_H-M   'P 1'
#
loop_
_entity.id
_entity.type
_entity.pdbx_description
1 polymer ?
#
loop_
_entity_poly.entity_id
_entity_poly.type
_entity_poly.pdbx_seq_one_letter_code
_entity_poly.pdbx_strand_id
1 'polypeptide(L)'
;MSALIEAEKLTRVLPETVPVTLVKDITLAINEREFVAVTGPSGSGKSSLLYLLGLLDRPTAGTLRIGGRDTEPMNERERARTRLSMLGFVFQFHFLLPEFTARENVEIPMRKLGRLARPEMRERAGELLSSLGLGEHLDKRPDQLSGGQRQRVAVARSLANDPPLILADEPTGSLDSKSSEQVFAILENLVRERGKTVVAVTHDLDMAARMDRRIHIVDGKIG
;
A
#
# COMPACT_ATOMS: atom_id res chain seq x y z
N MET A 1 5.81 6.00 -20.97
CA MET A 1 5.85 5.77 -19.50
C MET A 1 6.12 4.30 -19.31
N SER A 2 7.03 3.92 -18.39
CA SER A 2 7.30 2.51 -18.17
C SER A 2 6.28 1.96 -17.16
N ALA A 3 5.81 0.73 -17.38
CA ALA A 3 4.93 0.05 -16.45
C ALA A 3 5.73 -0.34 -15.18
N LEU A 4 5.22 0.06 -14.01
CA LEU A 4 5.78 -0.34 -12.71
C LEU A 4 5.23 -1.69 -12.27
N ILE A 5 3.97 -1.99 -12.60
CA ILE A 5 3.31 -3.29 -12.42
C ILE A 5 2.80 -3.77 -13.76
N GLU A 6 3.05 -5.03 -14.06
CA GLU A 6 2.48 -5.75 -15.21
C GLU A 6 1.92 -7.09 -14.71
N ALA A 7 0.63 -7.30 -14.92
CA ALA A 7 -0.05 -8.55 -14.60
C ALA A 7 -0.72 -9.11 -15.85
N GLU A 8 -0.49 -10.39 -16.13
CA GLU A 8 -1.10 -11.09 -17.27
C GLU A 8 -1.86 -12.33 -16.77
N LYS A 9 -3.17 -12.36 -17.02
CA LYS A 9 -4.09 -13.45 -16.65
C LYS A 9 -3.96 -13.87 -15.18
N LEU A 10 -3.71 -12.87 -14.32
CA LEU A 10 -3.49 -13.10 -12.88
C LEU A 10 -4.72 -13.73 -12.26
N THR A 11 -4.55 -14.88 -11.64
CA THR A 11 -5.65 -15.66 -11.05
C THR A 11 -5.28 -16.12 -9.64
N ARG A 12 -6.25 -16.08 -8.73
CA ARG A 12 -6.12 -16.60 -7.38
C ARG A 12 -7.33 -17.41 -6.99
N VAL A 13 -7.11 -18.69 -6.74
CA VAL A 13 -8.12 -19.64 -6.24
C VAL A 13 -7.66 -20.13 -4.87
N LEU A 14 -8.52 -20.06 -3.88
CA LEU A 14 -8.27 -20.67 -2.57
C LEU A 14 -8.63 -22.17 -2.67
N PRO A 15 -7.73 -23.07 -2.23
CA PRO A 15 -7.95 -24.51 -2.24
C PRO A 15 -8.77 -24.95 -1.01
N GLU A 16 -10.04 -24.53 -0.97
CA GLU A 16 -10.99 -24.98 0.04
C GLU A 16 -11.76 -26.22 -0.44
N THR A 17 -12.62 -26.83 0.42
CA THR A 17 -13.49 -27.97 0.05
C THR A 17 -14.29 -27.68 -1.23
N VAL A 18 -14.76 -26.43 -1.39
CA VAL A 18 -15.27 -25.88 -2.65
C VAL A 18 -14.32 -24.74 -3.02
N PRO A 19 -13.58 -24.83 -4.14
CA PRO A 19 -12.62 -23.80 -4.52
C PRO A 19 -13.27 -22.44 -4.68
N VAL A 20 -12.72 -21.41 -4.02
CA VAL A 20 -13.21 -20.04 -4.10
C VAL A 20 -12.25 -19.21 -4.96
N THR A 21 -12.75 -18.70 -6.08
CA THR A 21 -11.97 -17.82 -6.96
C THR A 21 -12.07 -16.38 -6.46
N LEU A 22 -10.95 -15.84 -6.00
CA LEU A 22 -10.85 -14.45 -5.50
C LEU A 22 -10.51 -13.45 -6.61
N VAL A 23 -9.64 -13.86 -7.55
CA VAL A 23 -9.17 -13.07 -8.70
C VAL A 23 -9.14 -14.00 -9.91
N LYS A 24 -9.65 -13.56 -11.06
CA LYS A 24 -9.79 -14.39 -12.25
C LYS A 24 -9.35 -13.66 -13.52
N ASP A 25 -8.30 -14.18 -14.16
CA ASP A 25 -7.80 -13.74 -15.48
C ASP A 25 -7.56 -12.23 -15.59
N ILE A 26 -7.10 -11.58 -14.52
CA ILE A 26 -6.84 -10.13 -14.53
C ILE A 26 -5.57 -9.84 -15.32
N THR A 27 -5.73 -9.03 -16.39
CA THR A 27 -4.61 -8.45 -17.13
C THR A 27 -4.66 -6.94 -16.98
N LEU A 28 -3.58 -6.35 -16.44
CA LEU A 28 -3.46 -4.92 -16.24
C LEU A 28 -1.99 -4.48 -16.25
N ALA A 29 -1.77 -3.20 -16.57
CA ALA A 29 -0.51 -2.52 -16.33
C ALA A 29 -0.77 -1.27 -15.49
N ILE A 30 0.12 -0.94 -14.55
CA ILE A 30 0.11 0.30 -13.76
C ILE A 30 1.42 1.01 -14.03
N ASN A 31 1.32 2.25 -14.49
CA ASN A 31 2.49 3.03 -14.87
C ASN A 31 3.10 3.73 -13.65
N GLU A 32 4.35 4.15 -13.81
CA GLU A 32 4.99 5.04 -12.84
C GLU A 32 4.23 6.36 -12.74
N ARG A 33 4.16 6.92 -11.54
CA ARG A 33 3.52 8.21 -11.22
C ARG A 33 2.01 8.24 -11.51
N GLU A 34 1.36 7.10 -11.41
CA GLU A 34 -0.08 6.95 -11.61
C GLU A 34 -0.80 6.80 -10.25
N PHE A 35 -1.94 7.48 -10.08
CA PHE A 35 -2.84 7.30 -8.95
C PHE A 35 -4.03 6.47 -9.39
N VAL A 36 -4.08 5.22 -9.00
CA VAL A 36 -5.08 4.23 -9.46
C VAL A 36 -6.06 3.90 -8.34
N ALA A 37 -7.36 4.04 -8.61
CA ALA A 37 -8.43 3.53 -7.77
C ALA A 37 -8.80 2.10 -8.16
N VAL A 38 -8.91 1.21 -7.19
CA VAL A 38 -9.54 -0.12 -7.35
C VAL A 38 -10.88 -0.10 -6.63
N THR A 39 -11.98 -0.22 -7.38
CA THR A 39 -13.35 -0.11 -6.89
C THR A 39 -14.14 -1.38 -7.18
N GLY A 40 -15.32 -1.51 -6.62
CA GLY A 40 -16.25 -2.63 -6.85
C GLY A 40 -17.00 -3.03 -5.58
N PRO A 41 -18.00 -3.92 -5.67
CA PRO A 41 -18.78 -4.39 -4.53
C PRO A 41 -17.93 -5.04 -3.43
N SER A 42 -18.47 -5.13 -2.21
CA SER A 42 -17.81 -5.91 -1.15
C SER A 42 -17.70 -7.38 -1.59
N GLY A 43 -16.57 -8.01 -1.27
CA GLY A 43 -16.29 -9.40 -1.67
C GLY A 43 -15.90 -9.60 -3.14
N SER A 44 -15.80 -8.55 -3.96
CA SER A 44 -15.49 -8.69 -5.40
C SER A 44 -14.01 -9.04 -5.71
N GLY A 45 -13.13 -9.13 -4.70
CA GLY A 45 -11.72 -9.50 -4.90
C GLY A 45 -10.73 -8.34 -4.91
N LYS A 46 -11.14 -7.10 -4.60
CA LYS A 46 -10.26 -5.89 -4.61
C LYS A 46 -9.01 -6.03 -3.73
N SER A 47 -9.20 -6.35 -2.44
CA SER A 47 -8.09 -6.55 -1.51
C SER A 47 -7.24 -7.75 -1.90
N SER A 48 -7.86 -8.82 -2.43
CA SER A 48 -7.12 -9.99 -2.94
C SER A 48 -6.21 -9.62 -4.11
N LEU A 49 -6.72 -8.80 -5.06
CA LEU A 49 -5.88 -8.26 -6.12
C LEU A 49 -4.73 -7.42 -5.54
N LEU A 50 -5.03 -6.50 -4.62
CA LEU A 50 -4.01 -5.66 -3.99
C LEU A 50 -2.92 -6.51 -3.28
N TYR A 51 -3.31 -7.61 -2.61
CA TYR A 51 -2.37 -8.51 -1.92
C TYR A 51 -1.49 -9.30 -2.91
N LEU A 52 -2.02 -9.68 -4.07
CA LEU A 52 -1.21 -10.27 -5.15
C LEU A 52 -0.19 -9.25 -5.66
N LEU A 53 -0.63 -8.04 -6.04
CA LEU A 53 0.24 -6.95 -6.49
C LEU A 53 1.29 -6.58 -5.43
N GLY A 54 0.92 -6.74 -4.16
CA GLY A 54 1.77 -6.47 -3.00
C GLY A 54 2.71 -7.61 -2.60
N LEU A 55 2.72 -8.73 -3.31
CA LEU A 55 3.49 -9.93 -2.95
C LEU A 55 3.14 -10.48 -1.55
N LEU A 56 1.98 -10.14 -0.99
CA LEU A 56 1.48 -10.68 0.27
C LEU A 56 0.85 -12.06 0.06
N ASP A 57 0.32 -12.32 -1.14
CA ASP A 57 -0.19 -13.61 -1.57
C ASP A 57 0.48 -14.04 -2.89
N ARG A 58 0.28 -15.29 -3.29
CA ARG A 58 0.79 -15.86 -4.54
C ARG A 58 -0.34 -16.12 -5.51
N PRO A 59 -0.19 -15.78 -6.79
CA PRO A 59 -1.15 -16.21 -7.80
C PRO A 59 -1.13 -17.73 -7.95
N THR A 60 -2.28 -18.30 -8.29
CA THR A 60 -2.39 -19.71 -8.68
C THR A 60 -2.15 -19.92 -10.19
N ALA A 61 -2.30 -18.85 -10.97
CA ALA A 61 -1.98 -18.83 -12.40
C ALA A 61 -1.75 -17.38 -12.86
N GLY A 62 -1.16 -17.23 -14.04
CA GLY A 62 -0.78 -15.93 -14.61
C GLY A 62 0.57 -15.45 -14.12
N THR A 63 1.01 -14.30 -14.62
CA THR A 63 2.32 -13.72 -14.28
C THR A 63 2.16 -12.33 -13.67
N LEU A 64 3.11 -11.97 -12.81
CA LEU A 64 3.20 -10.65 -12.21
C LEU A 64 4.64 -10.16 -12.28
N ARG A 65 4.85 -8.96 -12.82
CA ARG A 65 6.14 -8.27 -12.82
C ARG A 65 6.03 -6.97 -12.02
N ILE A 66 7.07 -6.65 -11.28
CA ILE A 66 7.20 -5.40 -10.52
C ILE A 66 8.56 -4.78 -10.85
N GLY A 67 8.54 -3.54 -11.37
CA GLY A 67 9.74 -2.87 -11.86
C GLY A 67 10.49 -3.71 -12.91
N GLY A 68 9.76 -4.36 -13.82
CA GLY A 68 10.27 -5.23 -14.88
C GLY A 68 10.77 -6.60 -14.41
N ARG A 69 10.77 -6.90 -13.09
CA ARG A 69 11.23 -8.19 -12.54
C ARG A 69 10.07 -9.16 -12.38
N ASP A 70 10.21 -10.36 -12.92
CA ASP A 70 9.28 -11.45 -12.70
C ASP A 70 9.27 -11.88 -11.23
N THR A 71 8.08 -12.07 -10.67
CA THR A 71 7.89 -12.45 -9.26
C THR A 71 7.67 -13.93 -9.05
N GLU A 72 7.40 -14.71 -10.11
CA GLU A 72 7.15 -16.15 -10.03
C GLU A 72 8.34 -16.94 -9.45
N PRO A 73 9.59 -16.75 -9.94
CA PRO A 73 10.74 -17.49 -9.44
C PRO A 73 11.21 -17.05 -8.05
N MET A 74 10.63 -15.97 -7.48
CA MET A 74 11.07 -15.42 -6.19
C MET A 74 10.72 -16.37 -5.03
N ASN A 75 11.73 -16.74 -4.24
CA ASN A 75 11.53 -17.36 -2.94
C ASN A 75 11.01 -16.36 -1.90
N GLU A 76 10.61 -16.81 -0.71
CA GLU A 76 10.01 -15.92 0.32
C GLU A 76 10.97 -14.82 0.80
N ARG A 77 12.26 -15.07 0.83
CA ARG A 77 13.26 -14.06 1.22
C ARG A 77 13.37 -12.96 0.16
N GLU A 78 13.34 -13.31 -1.11
CA GLU A 78 13.37 -12.38 -2.23
C GLU A 78 12.07 -11.55 -2.29
N ARG A 79 10.92 -12.20 -2.13
CA ARG A 79 9.61 -11.53 -2.02
C ARG A 79 9.60 -10.52 -0.85
N ALA A 80 10.04 -10.94 0.34
CA ALA A 80 10.12 -10.06 1.50
C ALA A 80 11.06 -8.86 1.26
N ARG A 81 12.20 -9.09 0.60
CA ARG A 81 13.14 -8.01 0.25
C ARG A 81 12.55 -7.06 -0.79
N THR A 82 11.83 -7.57 -1.79
CA THR A 82 11.12 -6.77 -2.78
C THR A 82 10.03 -5.93 -2.12
N ARG A 83 9.22 -6.52 -1.22
CA ARG A 83 8.25 -5.76 -0.42
C ARG A 83 8.90 -4.61 0.34
N LEU A 84 10.00 -4.88 1.05
CA LEU A 84 10.69 -3.85 1.85
C LEU A 84 11.30 -2.71 1.03
N SER A 85 11.72 -2.97 -0.21
CA SER A 85 12.43 -1.99 -1.03
C SER A 85 11.57 -1.31 -2.10
N MET A 86 10.52 -1.97 -2.58
CA MET A 86 9.72 -1.49 -3.71
C MET A 86 8.29 -1.10 -3.32
N LEU A 87 7.80 -1.59 -2.17
CA LEU A 87 6.40 -1.49 -1.80
C LEU A 87 6.22 -0.83 -0.44
N GLY A 88 5.28 0.12 -0.36
CA GLY A 88 4.75 0.64 0.89
C GLY A 88 3.30 0.18 1.06
N PHE A 89 2.89 -0.14 2.27
CA PHE A 89 1.52 -0.58 2.57
C PHE A 89 0.83 0.36 3.52
N VAL A 90 -0.41 0.73 3.20
CA VAL A 90 -1.34 1.45 4.06
C VAL A 90 -2.63 0.64 4.12
N PHE A 91 -3.09 0.28 5.31
CA PHE A 91 -4.30 -0.51 5.51
C PHE A 91 -5.39 0.33 6.20
N GLN A 92 -6.63 -0.11 6.11
CA GLN A 92 -7.78 0.48 6.79
C GLN A 92 -7.55 0.55 8.31
N PHE A 93 -7.06 -0.55 8.90
CA PHE A 93 -6.56 -0.57 10.26
C PHE A 93 -5.05 -0.34 10.20
N HIS A 94 -4.58 0.70 10.86
CA HIS A 94 -3.19 1.19 10.78
C HIS A 94 -2.12 0.15 11.17
N PHE A 95 -2.47 -0.91 11.91
CA PHE A 95 -1.56 -1.98 12.38
C PHE A 95 -0.25 -1.44 12.96
N LEU A 96 -0.33 -0.39 13.77
CA LEU A 96 0.82 0.09 14.51
C LEU A 96 1.07 -0.84 15.69
N LEU A 97 2.33 -1.10 15.98
CA LEU A 97 2.73 -1.87 17.15
C LEU A 97 2.57 -0.99 18.39
N PRO A 98 1.72 -1.38 19.35
CA PRO A 98 1.34 -0.53 20.49
C PRO A 98 2.50 -0.28 21.45
N GLU A 99 3.50 -1.17 21.48
CA GLU A 99 4.68 -1.08 22.35
C GLU A 99 5.69 -0.02 21.86
N PHE A 100 5.58 0.40 20.59
CA PHE A 100 6.49 1.32 19.94
C PHE A 100 5.88 2.72 19.80
N THR A 101 6.71 3.74 19.90
CA THR A 101 6.34 5.12 19.59
C THR A 101 6.03 5.28 18.08
N ALA A 102 5.46 6.44 17.68
CA ALA A 102 5.22 6.78 16.29
C ALA A 102 6.52 6.67 15.47
N ARG A 103 7.62 7.24 15.97
CA ARG A 103 8.95 7.19 15.35
C ARG A 103 9.45 5.76 15.20
N GLU A 104 9.39 4.97 16.25
CA GLU A 104 9.86 3.58 16.26
C GLU A 104 9.05 2.71 15.29
N ASN A 105 7.73 2.92 15.17
CA ASN A 105 6.91 2.26 14.16
C ASN A 105 7.40 2.55 12.73
N VAL A 106 7.81 3.79 12.44
CA VAL A 106 8.35 4.17 11.13
C VAL A 106 9.76 3.60 10.91
N GLU A 107 10.57 3.44 11.96
CA GLU A 107 11.91 2.84 11.86
C GLU A 107 11.90 1.34 11.53
N ILE A 108 10.82 0.59 11.87
CA ILE A 108 10.76 -0.88 11.72
C ILE A 108 11.16 -1.35 10.32
N PRO A 109 10.55 -0.87 9.21
CA PRO A 109 10.94 -1.31 7.87
C PRO A 109 12.38 -0.93 7.51
N MET A 110 12.91 0.19 7.99
CA MET A 110 14.30 0.59 7.78
C MET A 110 15.26 -0.38 8.49
N ARG A 111 14.96 -0.73 9.75
CA ARG A 111 15.73 -1.74 10.51
C ARG A 111 15.75 -3.10 9.80
N LYS A 112 14.62 -3.50 9.20
CA LYS A 112 14.51 -4.77 8.47
C LYS A 112 15.27 -4.75 7.15
N LEU A 113 15.29 -3.63 6.45
CA LEU A 113 16.04 -3.48 5.19
C LEU A 113 17.56 -3.39 5.45
N GLY A 114 17.98 -2.78 6.58
CA GLY A 114 19.37 -2.77 7.04
C GLY A 114 20.31 -1.90 6.20
N ARG A 115 19.82 -0.81 5.59
CA ARG A 115 20.63 0.10 4.76
C ARG A 115 21.14 1.34 5.48
N LEU A 116 20.49 1.71 6.59
CA LEU A 116 20.77 2.94 7.34
C LEU A 116 21.30 2.59 8.74
N ALA A 117 22.19 3.43 9.27
CA ALA A 117 22.57 3.38 10.67
C ALA A 117 21.45 3.92 11.59
N ARG A 118 21.49 3.59 12.89
CA ARG A 118 20.43 3.98 13.84
C ARG A 118 20.15 5.49 13.87
N PRO A 119 21.17 6.40 13.90
CA PRO A 119 20.92 7.83 13.87
C PRO A 119 20.19 8.28 12.61
N GLU A 120 20.60 7.78 11.44
CA GLU A 120 19.99 8.10 10.14
C GLU A 120 18.54 7.63 10.06
N MET A 121 18.23 6.41 10.59
CA MET A 121 16.84 5.91 10.67
C MET A 121 15.99 6.82 11.55
N ARG A 122 16.51 7.26 12.69
CA ARG A 122 15.81 8.13 13.64
C ARG A 122 15.51 9.51 13.04
N GLU A 123 16.50 10.10 12.37
CA GLU A 123 16.35 11.38 11.65
C GLU A 123 15.30 11.26 10.55
N ARG A 124 15.44 10.29 9.64
CA ARG A 124 14.50 10.06 8.55
C ARG A 124 13.08 9.79 9.04
N ALA A 125 12.90 9.01 10.09
CA ALA A 125 11.59 8.77 10.68
C ALA A 125 10.98 10.07 11.22
N GLY A 126 11.78 10.92 11.87
CA GLY A 126 11.38 12.24 12.36
C GLY A 126 10.95 13.17 11.21
N GLU A 127 11.74 13.24 10.15
CA GLU A 127 11.42 14.03 8.95
C GLU A 127 10.12 13.57 8.26
N LEU A 128 9.94 12.27 8.06
CA LEU A 128 8.72 11.71 7.48
C LEU A 128 7.48 12.06 8.32
N LEU A 129 7.56 11.87 9.63
CA LEU A 129 6.45 12.22 10.53
C LEU A 129 6.17 13.72 10.54
N SER A 130 7.21 14.55 10.59
CA SER A 130 7.08 16.02 10.57
C SER A 130 6.46 16.50 9.26
N SER A 131 6.84 15.91 8.12
CA SER A 131 6.27 16.24 6.80
C SER A 131 4.78 15.89 6.69
N LEU A 132 4.28 15.01 7.57
CA LEU A 132 2.87 14.63 7.68
C LEU A 132 2.15 15.30 8.87
N GLY A 133 2.72 16.37 9.42
CA GLY A 133 2.14 17.13 10.51
C GLY A 133 2.15 16.40 11.86
N LEU A 134 3.13 15.55 12.09
CA LEU A 134 3.27 14.77 13.33
C LEU A 134 4.56 15.08 14.10
N GLY A 135 5.23 16.20 13.82
CA GLY A 135 6.49 16.58 14.45
C GLY A 135 6.45 16.65 15.98
N GLU A 136 5.31 17.05 16.56
CA GLU A 136 5.10 17.10 18.02
C GLU A 136 4.66 15.75 18.62
N HIS A 137 4.53 14.70 17.80
CA HIS A 137 3.98 13.41 18.21
C HIS A 137 4.97 12.24 18.03
N LEU A 138 6.24 12.54 17.79
CA LEU A 138 7.27 11.55 17.44
C LEU A 138 7.41 10.43 18.48
N ASP A 139 7.36 10.79 19.76
CA ASP A 139 7.60 9.89 20.87
C ASP A 139 6.28 9.41 21.55
N LYS A 140 5.11 9.76 20.95
CA LYS A 140 3.81 9.24 21.40
C LYS A 140 3.60 7.80 20.93
N ARG A 141 2.92 7.01 21.78
CA ARG A 141 2.45 5.66 21.42
C ARG A 141 1.10 5.72 20.72
N PRO A 142 0.69 4.65 20.00
CA PRO A 142 -0.57 4.62 19.24
C PRO A 142 -1.82 4.95 20.08
N ASP A 143 -1.89 4.56 21.35
CA ASP A 143 -2.98 4.86 22.26
C ASP A 143 -3.12 6.35 22.62
N GLN A 144 -2.05 7.12 22.45
CA GLN A 144 -2.00 8.57 22.68
C GLN A 144 -2.28 9.40 21.42
N LEU A 145 -2.64 8.75 20.31
CA LEU A 145 -2.88 9.37 19.00
C LEU A 145 -4.34 9.22 18.58
N SER A 146 -4.89 10.23 17.90
CA SER A 146 -6.20 10.12 17.23
C SER A 146 -6.16 9.10 16.08
N GLY A 147 -7.33 8.65 15.59
CA GLY A 147 -7.44 7.75 14.44
C GLY A 147 -6.70 8.27 13.20
N GLY A 148 -6.94 9.53 12.84
CA GLY A 148 -6.26 10.17 11.72
C GLY A 148 -4.75 10.35 11.95
N GLN A 149 -4.31 10.60 13.19
CA GLN A 149 -2.87 10.66 13.51
C GLN A 149 -2.23 9.27 13.36
N ARG A 150 -2.86 8.19 13.87
CA ARG A 150 -2.39 6.82 13.69
C ARG A 150 -2.28 6.45 12.21
N GLN A 151 -3.26 6.83 11.41
CA GLN A 151 -3.23 6.57 9.96
C GLN A 151 -2.08 7.32 9.28
N ARG A 152 -1.82 8.58 9.65
CA ARG A 152 -0.66 9.33 9.13
C ARG A 152 0.68 8.70 9.56
N VAL A 153 0.77 8.12 10.75
CA VAL A 153 1.95 7.31 11.14
C VAL A 153 2.09 6.08 10.24
N ALA A 154 0.99 5.38 9.93
CA ALA A 154 1.02 4.24 9.01
C ALA A 154 1.45 4.66 7.59
N VAL A 155 1.02 5.82 7.10
CA VAL A 155 1.50 6.40 5.84
C VAL A 155 3.01 6.72 5.93
N ALA A 156 3.48 7.36 7.02
CA ALA A 156 4.91 7.62 7.22
C ALA A 156 5.73 6.31 7.20
N ARG A 157 5.22 5.26 7.86
CA ARG A 157 5.84 3.93 7.87
C ARG A 157 5.92 3.31 6.48
N SER A 158 4.89 3.50 5.65
CA SER A 158 4.89 3.01 4.27
C SER A 158 5.98 3.66 3.41
N LEU A 159 6.38 4.89 3.75
CA LEU A 159 7.40 5.68 3.05
C LEU A 159 8.81 5.48 3.59
N ALA A 160 9.00 4.73 4.66
CA ALA A 160 10.26 4.63 5.39
C ALA A 160 11.47 4.26 4.51
N ASN A 161 11.31 3.29 3.61
CA ASN A 161 12.35 2.83 2.69
C ASN A 161 12.28 3.50 1.30
N ASP A 162 11.52 4.58 1.15
CA ASP A 162 11.35 5.34 -0.08
C ASP A 162 10.85 4.51 -1.29
N PRO A 163 9.83 3.64 -1.12
CA PRO A 163 9.39 2.78 -2.20
C PRO A 163 8.78 3.58 -3.36
N PRO A 164 8.91 3.10 -4.61
CA PRO A 164 8.25 3.72 -5.77
C PRO A 164 6.73 3.47 -5.80
N LEU A 165 6.24 2.43 -5.13
CA LEU A 165 4.84 2.00 -5.16
C LEU A 165 4.24 1.95 -3.74
N ILE A 166 3.09 2.61 -3.57
CA ILE A 166 2.26 2.54 -2.37
C ILE A 166 0.97 1.79 -2.69
N LEU A 167 0.68 0.76 -1.92
CA LEU A 167 -0.56 -0.02 -1.98
C LEU A 167 -1.41 0.31 -0.74
N ALA A 168 -2.60 0.84 -0.98
CA ALA A 168 -3.50 1.29 0.08
C ALA A 168 -4.81 0.48 0.03
N ASP A 169 -5.12 -0.23 1.10
CA ASP A 169 -6.37 -0.98 1.24
C ASP A 169 -7.32 -0.21 2.15
N GLU A 170 -8.29 0.47 1.57
CA GLU A 170 -9.28 1.33 2.23
C GLU A 170 -8.65 2.32 3.24
N PRO A 171 -7.67 3.15 2.83
CA PRO A 171 -6.83 3.92 3.75
C PRO A 171 -7.60 4.96 4.58
N THR A 172 -8.83 5.26 4.22
CA THR A 172 -9.71 6.24 4.87
C THR A 172 -10.96 5.62 5.51
N GLY A 173 -11.20 4.32 5.32
CA GLY A 173 -12.46 3.64 5.65
C GLY A 173 -12.84 3.61 7.13
N SER A 174 -11.92 3.91 8.05
CA SER A 174 -12.18 3.96 9.51
C SER A 174 -12.04 5.37 10.11
N LEU A 175 -11.97 6.40 9.26
CA LEU A 175 -11.71 7.77 9.67
C LEU A 175 -12.94 8.68 9.54
N ASP A 176 -12.96 9.76 10.30
CA ASP A 176 -13.87 10.88 10.06
C ASP A 176 -13.55 11.61 8.75
N SER A 177 -14.53 12.36 8.21
CA SER A 177 -14.41 13.02 6.91
C SER A 177 -13.21 13.96 6.81
N LYS A 178 -12.86 14.69 7.88
CA LYS A 178 -11.71 15.60 7.90
C LYS A 178 -10.39 14.85 7.84
N SER A 179 -10.27 13.79 8.63
CA SER A 179 -9.09 12.92 8.64
C SER A 179 -8.94 12.15 7.32
N SER A 180 -10.06 11.72 6.72
CA SER A 180 -10.10 11.08 5.41
C SER A 180 -9.54 11.97 4.32
N GLU A 181 -10.00 13.24 4.26
CA GLU A 181 -9.51 14.21 3.29
C GLU A 181 -8.01 14.50 3.48
N GLN A 182 -7.53 14.59 4.72
CA GLN A 182 -6.11 14.78 5.00
C GLN A 182 -5.26 13.61 4.51
N VAL A 183 -5.70 12.37 4.75
CA VAL A 183 -4.98 11.18 4.28
C VAL A 183 -5.00 11.09 2.76
N PHE A 184 -6.15 11.39 2.12
CA PHE A 184 -6.26 11.43 0.67
C PHE A 184 -5.32 12.47 0.06
N ALA A 185 -5.31 13.70 0.57
CA ALA A 185 -4.41 14.76 0.11
C ALA A 185 -2.92 14.39 0.24
N ILE A 186 -2.55 13.63 1.28
CA ILE A 186 -1.20 13.10 1.41
C ILE A 186 -0.90 12.11 0.27
N LEU A 187 -1.79 11.14 0.00
CA LEU A 187 -1.59 10.16 -1.08
C LEU A 187 -1.51 10.84 -2.45
N GLU A 188 -2.36 11.83 -2.69
CA GLU A 188 -2.33 12.63 -3.91
C GLU A 188 -0.99 13.38 -4.06
N ASN A 189 -0.52 14.05 -3.01
CA ASN A 189 0.78 14.72 -3.02
C ASN A 189 1.95 13.76 -3.28
N LEU A 190 1.89 12.53 -2.78
CA LEU A 190 2.90 11.52 -3.08
C LEU A 190 3.03 11.24 -4.58
N VAL A 191 1.91 11.27 -5.31
CA VAL A 191 1.91 11.07 -6.76
C VAL A 191 2.34 12.36 -7.48
N ARG A 192 1.70 13.49 -7.19
CA ARG A 192 1.88 14.74 -7.91
C ARG A 192 3.27 15.35 -7.72
N GLU A 193 3.72 15.41 -6.46
CA GLU A 193 4.94 16.13 -6.09
C GLU A 193 6.16 15.21 -5.90
N ARG A 194 5.92 14.01 -5.36
CA ARG A 194 7.02 13.07 -5.07
C ARG A 194 7.22 11.98 -6.11
N GLY A 195 6.40 11.97 -7.18
CA GLY A 195 6.52 11.03 -8.30
C GLY A 195 6.35 9.57 -7.92
N LYS A 196 5.61 9.28 -6.82
CA LYS A 196 5.29 7.91 -6.42
C LYS A 196 4.11 7.39 -7.23
N THR A 197 3.97 6.07 -7.30
CA THR A 197 2.77 5.41 -7.82
C THR A 197 1.92 4.97 -6.63
N VAL A 198 0.62 5.22 -6.69
CA VAL A 198 -0.32 4.81 -5.64
C VAL A 198 -1.45 3.99 -6.24
N VAL A 199 -1.71 2.83 -5.66
CA VAL A 199 -2.89 2.00 -5.96
C VAL A 199 -3.72 1.91 -4.68
N ALA A 200 -4.94 2.46 -4.73
CA ALA A 200 -5.81 2.49 -3.57
C ALA A 200 -7.12 1.74 -3.83
N VAL A 201 -7.41 0.74 -3.00
CA VAL A 201 -8.76 0.17 -2.90
C VAL A 201 -9.62 1.17 -2.13
N THR A 202 -10.78 1.51 -2.67
CA THR A 202 -11.75 2.37 -1.99
C THR A 202 -13.17 2.06 -2.43
N HIS A 203 -14.12 2.22 -1.50
CA HIS A 203 -15.56 2.23 -1.79
C HIS A 203 -16.09 3.67 -1.95
N ASP A 204 -15.29 4.69 -1.66
CA ASP A 204 -15.61 6.10 -1.84
C ASP A 204 -15.41 6.48 -3.32
N LEU A 205 -16.53 6.65 -4.03
CA LEU A 205 -16.54 6.96 -5.46
C LEU A 205 -16.12 8.40 -5.75
N ASP A 206 -16.33 9.33 -4.83
CA ASP A 206 -15.92 10.73 -4.97
C ASP A 206 -14.39 10.84 -4.88
N MET A 207 -13.78 10.14 -3.92
CA MET A 207 -12.32 10.03 -3.87
C MET A 207 -11.76 9.31 -5.10
N ALA A 208 -12.40 8.22 -5.55
CA ALA A 208 -11.97 7.48 -6.74
C ALA A 208 -12.03 8.33 -8.02
N ALA A 209 -12.99 9.25 -8.13
CA ALA A 209 -13.12 10.16 -9.27
C ALA A 209 -11.98 11.20 -9.37
N ARG A 210 -11.28 11.48 -8.26
CA ARG A 210 -10.12 12.40 -8.20
C ARG A 210 -8.81 11.72 -8.58
N MET A 211 -8.78 10.39 -8.70
CA MET A 211 -7.60 9.61 -9.11
C MET A 211 -7.49 9.56 -10.64
N ASP A 212 -6.30 9.24 -11.17
CA ASP A 212 -6.03 9.28 -12.61
C ASP A 212 -6.80 8.20 -13.39
N ARG A 213 -6.98 7.03 -12.78
CA ARG A 213 -7.65 5.90 -13.41
C ARG A 213 -8.38 5.04 -12.38
N ARG A 214 -9.50 4.48 -12.81
CA ARG A 214 -10.29 3.55 -12.02
C ARG A 214 -10.27 2.16 -12.64
N ILE A 215 -9.94 1.15 -11.85
CA ILE A 215 -10.10 -0.28 -12.16
C ILE A 215 -11.30 -0.77 -11.37
N HIS A 216 -12.35 -1.19 -12.06
CA HIS A 216 -13.56 -1.71 -11.43
C HIS A 216 -13.51 -3.24 -11.39
N ILE A 217 -13.71 -3.84 -10.22
CA ILE A 217 -13.65 -5.29 -10.02
C ILE A 217 -15.02 -5.81 -9.65
N VAL A 218 -15.49 -6.80 -10.41
CA VAL A 218 -16.75 -7.54 -10.16
C VAL A 218 -16.44 -9.03 -10.29
N ASP A 219 -16.81 -9.82 -9.27
CA ASP A 219 -16.62 -11.28 -9.24
C ASP A 219 -15.19 -11.73 -9.63
N GLY A 220 -14.19 -11.02 -9.11
CA GLY A 220 -12.79 -11.30 -9.35
C GLY A 220 -12.25 -10.88 -10.71
N LYS A 221 -13.01 -10.19 -11.56
CA LYS A 221 -12.61 -9.72 -12.89
C LYS A 221 -12.67 -8.20 -13.01
N ILE A 222 -11.92 -7.65 -13.96
CA ILE A 222 -12.08 -6.25 -14.38
C ILE A 222 -13.37 -6.17 -15.19
N GLY A 223 -14.29 -5.28 -14.76
CA GLY A 223 -15.57 -5.00 -15.39
C GLY A 223 -15.56 -3.77 -16.29
#